data_e2467d6a44c058cccc74ea500f45d87f
#
_entry.id   e2467d6a44c058cccc74ea500f45d87f
#
_cell.length_a   1.000
_cell.length_b   1.000
_cell.length_c   1.000
_cell.angle_alpha   90.00
_cell.angle_beta   90.00
_cell.angle_gamma   90.00
#
_symmetry.space_group_name_H-M   'P 1'
#
loop_
_entity.id
_entity.type
_entity.pdbx_description
1 polymer ?
#
loop_
_entity_poly.entity_id
_entity_poly.type
_entity_poly.pdbx_seq_one_letter_code
_entity_poly.pdbx_strand_id
1 'polypeptide(L)'
;MDKNTITGLVLIAILLVGFSFLSRPNKEQLAAQQRYYDSIAQVQQREADLKAKAEAALANNKEAQTTDSTALFFDALQGTDSQVTIQNNLAELTVATKGGRISSATLKEYMGQDKKTPVTLFSGDDASMNFLFYNKKETIQTEDYYFKVVDYTDSTVTMRLSADSASYIDFKYSMHNDTYLVDFTIDAVGMANKLASTKYVDIEWSQRARQIEKGYTYENRLSELTYKITGDGTDYLSAGKNDEKEVAERLDWIAFKNQFFSSVFLADADFEKTKLS
;
A
#
# COMPACT_ATOMS: atom_id res chain seq x y z
N MET A 1 22.43 -49.28 -39.19
CA MET A 1 23.10 -48.65 -38.03
C MET A 1 24.40 -49.41 -37.76
N ASP A 2 25.50 -48.67 -37.70
CA ASP A 2 26.82 -49.25 -37.41
C ASP A 2 26.88 -49.81 -36.01
N LYS A 3 27.64 -50.92 -35.84
CA LYS A 3 27.84 -51.56 -34.50
C LYS A 3 28.33 -50.56 -33.45
N ASN A 4 29.14 -49.60 -33.86
CA ASN A 4 29.65 -48.53 -32.98
C ASN A 4 28.56 -47.58 -32.50
N THR A 5 27.56 -47.26 -33.33
CA THR A 5 26.42 -46.41 -32.97
C THR A 5 25.50 -47.08 -31.94
N ILE A 6 25.30 -48.40 -32.11
CA ILE A 6 24.49 -49.21 -31.17
C ILE A 6 25.20 -49.28 -29.81
N THR A 7 26.53 -49.50 -29.81
CA THR A 7 27.34 -49.57 -28.59
C THR A 7 27.33 -48.22 -27.85
N GLY A 8 27.43 -47.11 -28.59
CA GLY A 8 27.32 -45.74 -28.01
C GLY A 8 25.97 -45.46 -27.37
N LEU A 9 24.88 -45.86 -28.04
CA LEU A 9 23.51 -45.69 -27.53
C LEU A 9 23.25 -46.52 -26.25
N VAL A 10 23.77 -47.76 -26.21
CA VAL A 10 23.68 -48.63 -25.03
C VAL A 10 24.46 -48.03 -23.85
N LEU A 11 25.67 -47.51 -24.09
CA LEU A 11 26.49 -46.86 -23.06
C LEU A 11 25.80 -45.61 -22.49
N ILE A 12 25.19 -44.77 -23.34
CA ILE A 12 24.40 -43.58 -22.92
C ILE A 12 23.19 -44.03 -22.10
N ALA A 13 22.49 -45.07 -22.53
CA ALA A 13 21.33 -45.57 -21.77
C ALA A 13 21.72 -46.10 -20.38
N ILE A 14 22.85 -46.82 -20.29
CA ILE A 14 23.39 -47.31 -19.01
C ILE A 14 23.79 -46.14 -18.09
N LEU A 15 24.43 -45.09 -18.64
CA LEU A 15 24.81 -43.89 -17.89
C LEU A 15 23.57 -43.12 -17.39
N LEU A 16 22.53 -43.00 -18.22
CA LEU A 16 21.29 -42.33 -17.81
C LEU A 16 20.55 -43.11 -16.72
N VAL A 17 20.48 -44.43 -16.83
CA VAL A 17 19.88 -45.28 -15.79
C VAL A 17 20.70 -45.23 -14.51
N GLY A 18 22.03 -45.30 -14.60
CA GLY A 18 22.92 -45.17 -13.46
C GLY A 18 22.80 -43.82 -12.75
N PHE A 19 22.75 -42.74 -13.53
CA PHE A 19 22.56 -41.39 -12.99
C PHE A 19 21.18 -41.23 -12.33
N SER A 20 20.12 -41.80 -12.93
CA SER A 20 18.77 -41.81 -12.35
C SER A 20 18.69 -42.55 -11.01
N PHE A 21 19.50 -43.58 -10.83
CA PHE A 21 19.58 -44.33 -9.57
C PHE A 21 20.40 -43.58 -8.50
N LEU A 22 21.49 -42.92 -8.88
CA LEU A 22 22.34 -42.13 -7.97
C LEU A 22 21.66 -40.82 -7.56
N SER A 23 20.83 -40.24 -8.44
CA SER A 23 20.12 -38.98 -8.21
C SER A 23 18.79 -39.11 -7.45
N ARG A 24 18.43 -40.30 -6.98
CA ARG A 24 17.24 -40.47 -6.15
C ARG A 24 17.46 -39.77 -4.81
N PRO A 25 16.60 -38.85 -4.43
CA PRO A 25 16.73 -38.17 -3.15
C PRO A 25 16.65 -39.18 -2.01
N ASN A 26 17.62 -39.10 -1.08
CA ASN A 26 17.66 -39.94 0.10
C ASN A 26 16.44 -39.72 0.97
N LYS A 27 15.96 -40.73 1.72
CA LYS A 27 14.81 -40.64 2.64
C LYS A 27 14.95 -39.50 3.63
N GLU A 28 16.19 -39.17 4.05
CA GLU A 28 16.45 -38.01 4.91
C GLU A 28 16.20 -36.66 4.21
N GLN A 29 16.57 -36.53 2.94
CA GLN A 29 16.33 -35.32 2.15
C GLN A 29 14.84 -35.11 1.90
N LEU A 30 14.08 -36.16 1.60
CA LEU A 30 12.65 -36.12 1.46
C LEU A 30 11.96 -35.74 2.79
N ALA A 31 12.43 -36.30 3.91
CA ALA A 31 11.90 -35.96 5.22
C ALA A 31 12.25 -34.52 5.66
N ALA A 32 13.44 -34.03 5.33
CA ALA A 32 13.83 -32.64 5.56
C ALA A 32 13.01 -31.67 4.70
N GLN A 33 12.78 -32.00 3.44
CA GLN A 33 11.93 -31.22 2.55
C GLN A 33 10.48 -31.19 3.02
N GLN A 34 9.94 -32.33 3.46
CA GLN A 34 8.59 -32.38 4.04
C GLN A 34 8.46 -31.52 5.31
N ARG A 35 9.43 -31.59 6.24
CA ARG A 35 9.45 -30.77 7.45
C ARG A 35 9.53 -29.26 7.11
N TYR A 36 10.25 -28.91 6.06
CA TYR A 36 10.34 -27.53 5.58
C TYR A 36 8.99 -27.02 5.05
N TYR A 37 8.30 -27.81 4.20
CA TYR A 37 6.96 -27.45 3.72
C TYR A 37 5.91 -27.42 4.85
N ASP A 38 5.97 -28.37 5.79
CA ASP A 38 5.07 -28.39 6.95
C ASP A 38 5.31 -27.16 7.85
N SER A 39 6.54 -26.70 8.01
CA SER A 39 6.85 -25.48 8.77
C SER A 39 6.33 -24.23 8.09
N ILE A 40 6.46 -24.12 6.76
CA ILE A 40 5.89 -23.01 5.99
C ILE A 40 4.35 -23.00 6.10
N ALA A 41 3.73 -24.16 5.93
CA ALA A 41 2.27 -24.29 6.05
C ALA A 41 1.77 -23.88 7.45
N GLN A 42 2.50 -24.26 8.52
CA GLN A 42 2.16 -23.85 9.88
C GLN A 42 2.32 -22.34 10.11
N VAL A 43 3.36 -21.71 9.54
CA VAL A 43 3.57 -20.26 9.62
C VAL A 43 2.44 -19.54 8.89
N GLN A 44 2.14 -19.94 7.65
CA GLN A 44 1.04 -19.35 6.88
C GLN A 44 -0.33 -19.49 7.56
N GLN A 45 -0.56 -20.64 8.21
CA GLN A 45 -1.80 -20.86 8.95
C GLN A 45 -1.88 -19.99 10.19
N ARG A 46 -0.77 -19.79 10.93
CA ARG A 46 -0.70 -18.86 12.06
C ARG A 46 -0.92 -17.41 11.64
N GLU A 47 -0.32 -16.99 10.53
CA GLU A 47 -0.52 -15.65 9.98
C GLU A 47 -1.97 -15.42 9.56
N ALA A 48 -2.60 -16.41 8.90
CA ALA A 48 -4.01 -16.35 8.54
C ALA A 48 -4.92 -16.28 9.77
N ASP A 49 -4.63 -17.07 10.82
CA ASP A 49 -5.37 -17.04 12.08
C ASP A 49 -5.21 -15.72 12.84
N LEU A 50 -4.00 -15.14 12.83
CA LEU A 50 -3.73 -13.83 13.44
C LEU A 50 -4.46 -12.72 12.66
N LYS A 51 -4.42 -12.78 11.33
CA LYS A 51 -5.13 -11.83 10.47
C LYS A 51 -6.65 -11.92 10.68
N ALA A 52 -7.21 -13.12 10.70
CA ALA A 52 -8.62 -13.33 10.97
C ALA A 52 -9.04 -12.83 12.37
N LYS A 53 -8.19 -13.01 13.40
CA LYS A 53 -8.45 -12.47 14.74
C LYS A 53 -8.36 -10.95 14.78
N ALA A 54 -7.40 -10.36 14.07
CA ALA A 54 -7.29 -8.90 13.96
C ALA A 54 -8.49 -8.31 13.21
N GLU A 55 -8.92 -8.91 12.10
CA GLU A 55 -10.11 -8.51 11.35
C GLU A 55 -11.39 -8.65 12.18
N ALA A 56 -11.52 -9.73 12.95
CA ALA A 56 -12.66 -9.93 13.86
C ALA A 56 -12.67 -8.90 15.02
N ALA A 57 -11.50 -8.54 15.55
CA ALA A 57 -11.37 -7.51 16.57
C ALA A 57 -11.70 -6.12 16.01
N LEU A 58 -11.28 -5.83 14.78
CA LEU A 58 -11.63 -4.60 14.05
C LEU A 58 -13.12 -4.53 13.74
N ALA A 59 -13.74 -5.64 13.29
CA ALA A 59 -15.17 -5.70 13.02
C ALA A 59 -16.00 -5.48 14.31
N ASN A 60 -15.62 -6.10 15.42
CA ASN A 60 -16.27 -5.87 16.72
C ASN A 60 -16.11 -4.41 17.21
N ASN A 61 -14.98 -3.78 16.91
CA ASN A 61 -14.74 -2.37 17.24
C ASN A 61 -15.59 -1.43 16.34
N LYS A 62 -15.75 -1.79 15.06
CA LYS A 62 -16.65 -1.08 14.13
C LYS A 62 -18.11 -1.16 14.53
N GLU A 63 -18.61 -2.32 14.95
CA GLU A 63 -19.98 -2.47 15.46
C GLU A 63 -20.19 -1.65 16.74
N ALA A 64 -19.23 -1.61 17.64
CA ALA A 64 -19.31 -0.79 18.86
C ALA A 64 -19.32 0.72 18.53
N GLN A 65 -18.53 1.17 17.56
CA GLN A 65 -18.50 2.57 17.12
C GLN A 65 -19.80 3.01 16.43
N THR A 66 -20.40 2.13 15.60
CA THR A 66 -21.66 2.44 14.90
C THR A 66 -22.88 2.54 15.83
N THR A 67 -22.79 2.03 17.05
CA THR A 67 -23.86 2.07 18.05
C THR A 67 -23.68 3.16 19.11
N ASP A 68 -22.46 3.66 19.31
CA ASP A 68 -22.18 4.74 20.27
C ASP A 68 -22.38 6.11 19.65
N SER A 69 -23.57 6.67 19.81
CA SER A 69 -23.89 8.03 19.37
C SER A 69 -23.06 9.15 20.05
N THR A 70 -22.21 8.79 21.01
CA THR A 70 -21.26 9.71 21.66
C THR A 70 -19.85 9.66 21.07
N ALA A 71 -19.62 8.81 20.06
CA ALA A 71 -18.36 8.76 19.31
C ALA A 71 -18.07 10.11 18.65
N LEU A 72 -16.80 10.50 18.59
CA LEU A 72 -16.39 11.85 18.21
C LEU A 72 -16.89 12.29 16.82
N PHE A 73 -16.93 11.37 15.86
CA PHE A 73 -17.37 11.64 14.48
C PHE A 73 -18.57 10.77 14.08
N PHE A 74 -19.46 10.48 15.02
CA PHE A 74 -20.59 9.56 14.82
C PHE A 74 -21.41 9.87 13.56
N ASP A 75 -21.73 11.13 13.30
CA ASP A 75 -22.51 11.55 12.14
C ASP A 75 -21.78 11.28 10.80
N ALA A 76 -20.47 11.19 10.82
CA ALA A 76 -19.66 10.92 9.64
C ALA A 76 -19.46 9.42 9.35
N LEU A 77 -19.93 8.52 10.22
CA LEU A 77 -19.93 7.07 9.95
C LEU A 77 -20.98 6.68 8.89
N GLN A 78 -21.99 7.52 8.71
CA GLN A 78 -23.04 7.32 7.72
C GLN A 78 -22.88 8.29 6.57
N GLY A 79 -22.88 7.79 5.34
CA GLY A 79 -22.74 8.63 4.15
C GLY A 79 -22.75 7.82 2.86
N THR A 80 -22.67 8.52 1.75
CA THR A 80 -22.48 7.92 0.42
C THR A 80 -21.10 8.33 -0.07
N ASP A 81 -20.33 7.35 -0.51
CA ASP A 81 -19.04 7.65 -1.14
C ASP A 81 -19.28 8.36 -2.47
N SER A 82 -18.66 9.52 -2.61
CA SER A 82 -18.63 10.30 -3.83
C SER A 82 -17.18 10.68 -4.14
N GLN A 83 -16.95 11.08 -5.36
CA GLN A 83 -15.60 11.39 -5.85
C GLN A 83 -15.56 12.79 -6.42
N VAL A 84 -14.46 13.50 -6.17
CA VAL A 84 -14.16 14.82 -6.71
C VAL A 84 -12.84 14.74 -7.44
N THR A 85 -12.78 15.33 -8.64
CA THR A 85 -11.57 15.32 -9.46
C THR A 85 -10.91 16.69 -9.43
N ILE A 86 -9.63 16.73 -9.06
CA ILE A 86 -8.77 17.88 -9.21
C ILE A 86 -7.67 17.59 -10.24
N GLN A 87 -7.20 18.61 -10.95
CA GLN A 87 -6.23 18.40 -12.03
C GLN A 87 -5.37 19.63 -12.26
N ASN A 88 -4.24 19.37 -12.92
CA ASN A 88 -3.42 20.39 -13.56
C ASN A 88 -3.14 19.98 -15.02
N ASN A 89 -2.18 20.63 -15.68
CA ASN A 89 -1.81 20.28 -17.05
C ASN A 89 -1.13 18.90 -17.18
N LEU A 90 -0.55 18.34 -16.12
CA LEU A 90 0.23 17.09 -16.14
C LEU A 90 -0.51 15.87 -15.57
N ALA A 91 -1.37 16.07 -14.58
CA ALA A 91 -2.02 14.98 -13.88
C ALA A 91 -3.48 15.29 -13.53
N GLU A 92 -4.23 14.20 -13.31
CA GLU A 92 -5.58 14.20 -12.79
C GLU A 92 -5.66 13.29 -11.58
N LEU A 93 -6.21 13.79 -10.48
CA LEU A 93 -6.40 13.07 -9.22
C LEU A 93 -7.88 13.01 -8.88
N THR A 94 -8.33 11.84 -8.45
CA THR A 94 -9.66 11.66 -7.89
C THR A 94 -9.55 11.52 -6.38
N VAL A 95 -10.29 12.33 -5.64
CA VAL A 95 -10.36 12.27 -4.16
C VAL A 95 -11.72 11.73 -3.77
N ALA A 96 -11.73 10.64 -2.99
CA ALA A 96 -12.94 10.00 -2.49
C ALA A 96 -13.39 10.62 -1.18
N THR A 97 -14.69 10.80 -0.99
CA THR A 97 -15.23 11.27 0.29
C THR A 97 -15.09 10.23 1.38
N LYS A 98 -15.12 8.93 1.05
CA LYS A 98 -14.79 7.87 1.98
C LYS A 98 -13.29 7.90 2.29
N GLY A 99 -12.96 8.17 3.55
CA GLY A 99 -11.56 8.32 3.99
C GLY A 99 -10.92 9.67 3.68
N GLY A 100 -11.53 10.53 2.84
CA GLY A 100 -10.96 11.80 2.41
C GLY A 100 -9.67 11.66 1.59
N ARG A 101 -9.42 10.50 0.96
CA ARG A 101 -8.15 10.10 0.36
C ARG A 101 -8.12 10.25 -1.16
N ILE A 102 -6.92 10.36 -1.73
CA ILE A 102 -6.74 10.22 -3.18
C ILE A 102 -7.03 8.76 -3.54
N SER A 103 -8.00 8.53 -4.41
CA SER A 103 -8.45 7.21 -4.86
C SER A 103 -7.96 6.85 -6.26
N SER A 104 -7.51 7.83 -7.05
CA SER A 104 -6.95 7.59 -8.38
C SER A 104 -5.94 8.68 -8.74
N ALA A 105 -4.89 8.30 -9.49
CA ALA A 105 -3.90 9.23 -10.04
C ALA A 105 -3.58 8.84 -11.49
N THR A 106 -3.85 9.75 -12.43
CA THR A 106 -3.63 9.57 -13.87
C THR A 106 -2.67 10.63 -14.40
N LEU A 107 -1.65 10.19 -15.16
CA LEU A 107 -0.63 11.03 -15.77
C LEU A 107 -1.01 11.34 -17.22
N LYS A 108 -1.27 12.61 -17.53
CA LYS A 108 -1.85 13.01 -18.83
C LYS A 108 -0.88 12.89 -20.01
N GLU A 109 0.42 13.02 -19.77
CA GLU A 109 1.46 13.02 -20.80
C GLU A 109 2.01 11.63 -21.14
N TYR A 110 1.72 10.63 -20.31
CA TYR A 110 2.23 9.27 -20.48
C TYR A 110 1.11 8.34 -20.93
N MET A 111 1.36 7.58 -22.00
CA MET A 111 0.40 6.62 -22.54
C MET A 111 0.75 5.20 -22.13
N GLY A 112 -0.24 4.42 -21.73
CA GLY A 112 -0.09 3.01 -21.39
C GLY A 112 0.26 2.12 -22.57
N GLN A 113 0.24 0.81 -22.36
CA GLN A 113 0.62 -0.21 -23.37
C GLN A 113 -0.16 -0.10 -24.68
N ASP A 114 -1.39 0.35 -24.64
CA ASP A 114 -2.28 0.54 -25.81
C ASP A 114 -1.94 1.80 -26.62
N LYS A 115 -1.04 2.65 -26.11
CA LYS A 115 -0.64 3.95 -26.67
C LYS A 115 -1.81 4.91 -26.92
N LYS A 116 -2.90 4.74 -26.20
CA LYS A 116 -4.13 5.54 -26.33
C LYS A 116 -4.64 6.02 -24.99
N THR A 117 -4.57 5.18 -23.97
CA THR A 117 -5.07 5.47 -22.63
C THR A 117 -3.95 6.06 -21.78
N PRO A 118 -4.15 7.20 -21.09
CA PRO A 118 -3.18 7.74 -20.15
C PRO A 118 -2.82 6.75 -19.05
N VAL A 119 -1.59 6.82 -18.57
CA VAL A 119 -1.10 5.98 -17.49
C VAL A 119 -1.84 6.33 -16.20
N THR A 120 -2.49 5.35 -15.59
CA THR A 120 -3.08 5.46 -14.25
C THR A 120 -2.21 4.68 -13.28
N LEU A 121 -1.60 5.36 -12.30
CA LEU A 121 -0.70 4.78 -11.32
C LEU A 121 -1.44 3.83 -10.36
N PHE A 122 -2.60 4.25 -9.91
CA PHE A 122 -3.52 3.47 -9.09
C PHE A 122 -4.95 3.99 -9.26
N SER A 123 -5.94 3.15 -8.94
CA SER A 123 -7.36 3.53 -8.97
C SER A 123 -8.18 2.61 -8.06
N GLY A 124 -9.12 3.19 -7.32
CA GLY A 124 -10.02 2.46 -6.42
C GLY A 124 -9.28 1.76 -5.29
N ASP A 125 -9.37 0.42 -5.26
CA ASP A 125 -8.79 -0.41 -4.21
C ASP A 125 -7.31 -0.78 -4.44
N ASP A 126 -6.68 -0.25 -5.50
CA ASP A 126 -5.24 -0.44 -5.70
C ASP A 126 -4.40 0.32 -4.70
N ALA A 127 -4.93 1.39 -4.11
CA ALA A 127 -4.25 2.15 -3.08
C ALA A 127 -5.18 2.44 -1.90
N SER A 128 -4.64 2.37 -0.70
CA SER A 128 -5.29 2.79 0.53
C SER A 128 -4.37 3.76 1.27
N MET A 129 -4.95 4.83 1.81
CA MET A 129 -4.27 5.76 2.69
C MET A 129 -5.22 6.08 3.84
N ASN A 130 -4.85 5.66 5.04
CA ASN A 130 -5.62 5.77 6.25
C ASN A 130 -4.82 6.58 7.27
N PHE A 131 -5.44 7.58 7.87
CA PHE A 131 -4.85 8.39 8.93
C PHE A 131 -5.51 8.01 10.26
N LEU A 132 -4.69 7.70 11.26
CA LEU A 132 -5.16 7.27 12.57
C LEU A 132 -4.98 8.39 13.58
N PHE A 133 -6.09 8.88 14.06
CA PHE A 133 -6.13 9.82 15.18
C PHE A 133 -6.56 9.10 16.45
N TYR A 134 -6.08 9.56 17.58
CA TYR A 134 -6.36 8.92 18.85
C TYR A 134 -7.09 9.88 19.79
N ASN A 135 -8.08 9.38 20.48
CA ASN A 135 -8.65 10.05 21.64
C ASN A 135 -8.56 9.13 22.86
N LYS A 136 -9.15 9.54 24.01
CA LYS A 136 -9.09 8.74 25.25
C LYS A 136 -9.90 7.43 25.19
N LYS A 137 -10.80 7.30 24.22
CA LYS A 137 -11.78 6.20 24.14
C LYS A 137 -11.53 5.27 22.96
N GLU A 138 -11.07 5.81 21.82
CA GLU A 138 -11.06 5.11 20.54
C GLU A 138 -9.90 5.54 19.65
N THR A 139 -9.56 4.70 18.70
CA THR A 139 -8.76 5.03 17.53
C THR A 139 -9.68 5.38 16.39
N ILE A 140 -9.50 6.56 15.83
CA ILE A 140 -10.27 7.11 14.73
C ILE A 140 -9.50 6.79 13.45
N GLN A 141 -10.02 5.89 12.64
CA GLN A 141 -9.46 5.49 11.36
C GLN A 141 -10.23 6.24 10.27
N THR A 142 -9.56 7.12 9.52
CA THR A 142 -10.25 7.97 8.54
C THR A 142 -10.96 7.18 7.46
N GLU A 143 -10.50 5.99 7.12
CA GLU A 143 -11.14 5.11 6.14
C GLU A 143 -12.58 4.70 6.51
N ASP A 144 -12.96 4.80 7.80
CA ASP A 144 -14.30 4.46 8.26
C ASP A 144 -15.31 5.56 8.07
N TYR A 145 -14.85 6.81 7.86
CA TYR A 145 -15.67 8.01 7.87
C TYR A 145 -15.88 8.62 6.49
N TYR A 146 -17.00 9.33 6.33
CA TYR A 146 -17.35 10.09 5.13
C TYR A 146 -17.06 11.56 5.35
N PHE A 147 -16.11 12.08 4.61
CA PHE A 147 -15.76 13.49 4.57
C PHE A 147 -16.75 14.27 3.71
N LYS A 148 -16.91 15.55 4.00
CA LYS A 148 -17.70 16.48 3.19
C LYS A 148 -16.77 17.40 2.41
N VAL A 149 -17.05 17.63 1.14
CA VAL A 149 -16.39 18.67 0.35
C VAL A 149 -16.88 20.03 0.85
N VAL A 150 -15.98 20.86 1.37
CA VAL A 150 -16.30 22.19 1.89
C VAL A 150 -15.75 23.33 1.05
N ASP A 151 -14.74 23.03 0.24
CA ASP A 151 -14.19 23.94 -0.76
C ASP A 151 -13.64 23.14 -1.95
N TYR A 152 -13.82 23.67 -3.18
CA TYR A 152 -13.45 22.98 -4.38
C TYR A 152 -13.19 23.95 -5.54
N THR A 153 -12.07 23.71 -6.24
CA THR A 153 -11.74 24.32 -7.53
C THR A 153 -11.20 23.22 -8.48
N ASP A 154 -10.87 23.55 -9.71
CA ASP A 154 -10.28 22.59 -10.65
C ASP A 154 -8.97 21.97 -10.14
N SER A 155 -8.19 22.68 -9.30
CA SER A 155 -6.88 22.25 -8.82
C SER A 155 -6.79 22.07 -7.30
N THR A 156 -7.84 22.38 -6.55
CA THR A 156 -7.85 22.27 -5.08
C THR A 156 -9.12 21.64 -4.57
N VAL A 157 -9.00 20.90 -3.46
CA VAL A 157 -10.18 20.41 -2.72
C VAL A 157 -9.89 20.38 -1.23
N THR A 158 -10.87 20.79 -0.43
CA THR A 158 -10.88 20.64 1.02
C THR A 158 -11.96 19.65 1.43
N MET A 159 -11.53 18.55 2.02
CA MET A 159 -12.37 17.49 2.57
C MET A 159 -12.45 17.66 4.09
N ARG A 160 -13.64 17.75 4.65
CA ARG A 160 -13.86 17.98 6.09
C ARG A 160 -14.50 16.79 6.79
N LEU A 161 -13.88 16.37 7.89
CA LEU A 161 -14.43 15.45 8.88
C LEU A 161 -14.86 16.26 10.11
N SER A 162 -16.17 16.43 10.31
CA SER A 162 -16.73 17.29 11.36
C SER A 162 -17.13 16.49 12.59
N ALA A 163 -16.65 16.90 13.76
CA ALA A 163 -17.17 16.45 15.04
C ALA A 163 -18.36 17.32 15.48
N ASP A 164 -18.27 18.63 15.24
CA ASP A 164 -19.33 19.62 15.42
C ASP A 164 -19.03 20.86 14.56
N SER A 165 -19.80 21.93 14.71
CA SER A 165 -19.64 23.16 13.92
C SER A 165 -18.34 23.94 14.18
N ALA A 166 -17.69 23.70 15.32
CA ALA A 166 -16.48 24.40 15.75
C ALA A 166 -15.24 23.48 15.81
N SER A 167 -15.43 22.14 15.62
CA SER A 167 -14.40 21.13 15.79
C SER A 167 -14.42 20.16 14.61
N TYR A 168 -13.34 20.15 13.83
CA TYR A 168 -13.24 19.36 12.61
C TYR A 168 -11.78 19.11 12.21
N ILE A 169 -11.59 18.17 11.30
CA ILE A 169 -10.32 17.89 10.61
C ILE A 169 -10.53 18.15 9.12
N ASP A 170 -9.71 19.02 8.54
CA ASP A 170 -9.67 19.29 7.12
C ASP A 170 -8.47 18.62 6.46
N PHE A 171 -8.74 17.92 5.38
CA PHE A 171 -7.74 17.42 4.44
C PHE A 171 -7.77 18.31 3.21
N LYS A 172 -6.68 19.03 2.97
CA LYS A 172 -6.56 20.00 1.88
C LYS A 172 -5.57 19.48 0.85
N TYR A 173 -6.01 19.37 -0.38
CA TYR A 173 -5.20 18.98 -1.53
C TYR A 173 -5.09 20.14 -2.50
N SER A 174 -3.89 20.41 -3.00
CA SER A 174 -3.64 21.46 -3.98
C SER A 174 -2.63 20.99 -5.03
N MET A 175 -2.96 21.23 -6.30
CA MET A 175 -2.12 20.94 -7.45
C MET A 175 -1.68 22.23 -8.13
N HIS A 176 -0.40 22.35 -8.44
CA HIS A 176 0.16 23.48 -9.18
C HIS A 176 0.48 23.04 -10.62
N ASN A 177 0.43 23.98 -11.56
CA ASN A 177 0.82 23.72 -12.95
C ASN A 177 2.33 23.40 -13.04
N ASP A 178 2.67 22.64 -14.08
CA ASP A 178 4.04 22.27 -14.44
C ASP A 178 4.80 21.45 -13.39
N THR A 179 4.04 20.78 -12.48
CA THR A 179 4.60 19.86 -11.48
C THR A 179 3.67 18.67 -11.22
N TYR A 180 4.26 17.54 -10.84
CA TYR A 180 3.54 16.36 -10.32
C TYR A 180 3.40 16.38 -8.79
N LEU A 181 3.89 17.42 -8.12
CA LEU A 181 3.73 17.57 -6.67
C LEU A 181 2.28 17.94 -6.34
N VAL A 182 1.80 17.32 -5.28
CA VAL A 182 0.49 17.60 -4.67
C VAL A 182 0.74 18.03 -3.24
N ASP A 183 0.40 19.25 -2.92
CA ASP A 183 0.45 19.72 -1.54
C ASP A 183 -0.73 19.12 -0.77
N PHE A 184 -0.43 18.50 0.35
CA PHE A 184 -1.39 17.90 1.24
C PHE A 184 -1.22 18.45 2.65
N THR A 185 -2.29 19.00 3.23
CA THR A 185 -2.26 19.58 4.57
C THR A 185 -3.40 19.00 5.40
N ILE A 186 -3.13 18.68 6.66
CA ILE A 186 -4.11 18.27 7.66
C ILE A 186 -4.26 19.38 8.68
N ASP A 187 -5.45 20.00 8.75
CA ASP A 187 -5.77 21.01 9.74
C ASP A 187 -6.78 20.47 10.76
N ALA A 188 -6.39 20.43 12.04
CA ALA A 188 -7.23 19.97 13.14
C ALA A 188 -7.76 21.18 13.95
N VAL A 189 -8.87 21.74 13.50
CA VAL A 189 -9.48 22.95 14.12
C VAL A 189 -10.37 22.56 15.29
N GLY A 190 -10.20 23.20 16.45
CA GLY A 190 -10.98 22.94 17.65
C GLY A 190 -10.78 21.55 18.28
N MET A 191 -9.74 20.80 17.85
CA MET A 191 -9.53 19.40 18.22
C MET A 191 -8.59 19.19 19.40
N ALA A 192 -7.93 20.23 19.93
CA ALA A 192 -6.90 20.11 20.97
C ALA A 192 -7.35 19.38 22.26
N ASN A 193 -8.64 19.49 22.63
CA ASN A 193 -9.18 18.80 23.81
C ASN A 193 -9.92 17.49 23.47
N LYS A 194 -10.04 17.17 22.18
CA LYS A 194 -10.78 16.02 21.67
C LYS A 194 -9.87 14.90 21.22
N LEU A 195 -8.68 15.22 20.74
CA LEU A 195 -7.64 14.26 20.35
C LEU A 195 -6.54 14.16 21.41
N ALA A 196 -5.88 13.02 21.48
CA ALA A 196 -4.73 12.80 22.34
C ALA A 196 -3.51 13.64 21.90
N SER A 197 -3.38 13.86 20.59
CA SER A 197 -2.38 14.75 19.98
C SER A 197 -2.96 15.39 18.73
N THR A 198 -2.55 16.64 18.45
CA THR A 198 -2.76 17.33 17.18
C THR A 198 -1.44 17.56 16.44
N LYS A 199 -0.33 17.00 16.96
CA LYS A 199 1.01 17.16 16.40
C LYS A 199 1.48 15.91 15.62
N TYR A 200 0.94 14.76 15.97
CA TYR A 200 1.30 13.47 15.39
C TYR A 200 0.05 12.76 14.93
N VAL A 201 0.16 12.13 13.78
CA VAL A 201 -0.84 11.27 13.17
C VAL A 201 -0.13 10.03 12.66
N ASP A 202 -0.68 8.85 12.93
CA ASP A 202 -0.16 7.63 12.34
C ASP A 202 -0.80 7.44 10.96
N ILE A 203 -0.02 6.89 10.03
CA ILE A 203 -0.41 6.76 8.63
C ILE A 203 -0.20 5.32 8.21
N GLU A 204 -1.24 4.71 7.65
CA GLU A 204 -1.18 3.44 6.95
C GLU A 204 -1.34 3.71 5.45
N TRP A 205 -0.31 3.43 4.68
CA TRP A 205 -0.32 3.61 3.24
C TRP A 205 0.05 2.31 2.54
N SER A 206 -0.82 1.84 1.67
CA SER A 206 -0.58 0.68 0.83
C SER A 206 -0.88 0.99 -0.62
N GLN A 207 -0.12 0.39 -1.54
CA GLN A 207 -0.37 0.52 -2.97
C GLN A 207 0.01 -0.77 -3.69
N ARG A 208 -0.89 -1.24 -4.55
CA ARG A 208 -0.60 -2.29 -5.52
C ARG A 208 0.02 -1.66 -6.77
N ALA A 209 1.22 -2.07 -7.14
CA ALA A 209 1.82 -1.67 -8.41
C ALA A 209 0.99 -2.23 -9.57
N ARG A 210 0.53 -1.35 -10.46
CA ARG A 210 -0.15 -1.73 -11.70
C ARG A 210 0.88 -2.10 -12.76
N GLN A 211 0.55 -3.08 -13.57
CA GLN A 211 1.33 -3.35 -14.77
C GLN A 211 1.06 -2.24 -15.80
N ILE A 212 2.09 -1.44 -16.10
CA ILE A 212 2.03 -0.33 -17.04
C ILE A 212 2.69 -0.70 -18.37
N GLU A 213 3.69 -1.58 -18.33
CA GLU A 213 4.49 -1.97 -19.48
C GLU A 213 4.21 -3.42 -19.94
N LYS A 214 4.63 -3.72 -21.17
CA LYS A 214 4.64 -5.08 -21.69
C LYS A 214 5.80 -5.85 -21.03
N GLY A 215 5.50 -7.04 -20.52
CA GLY A 215 6.53 -7.87 -19.90
C GLY A 215 6.51 -7.82 -18.39
N TYR A 216 5.42 -8.28 -17.80
CA TYR A 216 5.15 -8.37 -16.37
C TYR A 216 6.37 -8.82 -15.53
N THR A 217 7.06 -9.87 -15.96
CA THR A 217 8.21 -10.40 -15.19
C THR A 217 9.35 -9.40 -15.04
N TYR A 218 9.58 -8.56 -16.05
CA TYR A 218 10.63 -7.55 -16.02
C TYR A 218 10.21 -6.35 -15.17
N GLU A 219 9.01 -5.85 -15.37
CA GLU A 219 8.46 -4.73 -14.60
C GLU A 219 8.36 -5.08 -13.11
N ASN A 220 7.88 -6.29 -12.78
CA ASN A 220 7.75 -6.75 -11.40
C ASN A 220 9.10 -6.84 -10.65
N ARG A 221 10.20 -7.13 -11.36
CA ARG A 221 11.55 -7.14 -10.75
C ARG A 221 12.03 -5.75 -10.34
N LEU A 222 11.49 -4.71 -10.96
CA LEU A 222 11.85 -3.32 -10.71
C LEU A 222 10.84 -2.60 -9.80
N SER A 223 9.80 -3.34 -9.36
CA SER A 223 8.84 -2.84 -8.40
C SER A 223 9.42 -2.95 -6.99
N GLU A 224 9.45 -1.85 -6.27
CA GLU A 224 10.11 -1.70 -4.97
C GLU A 224 9.32 -0.74 -4.08
N LEU A 225 9.35 -0.98 -2.78
CA LEU A 225 9.06 0.05 -1.79
C LEU A 225 10.40 0.67 -1.40
N THR A 226 10.62 1.91 -1.81
CA THR A 226 11.88 2.65 -1.60
C THR A 226 11.66 3.76 -0.58
N TYR A 227 12.66 4.06 0.24
CA TYR A 227 12.58 5.11 1.24
C TYR A 227 13.93 5.81 1.40
N LYS A 228 13.90 7.04 1.92
CA LYS A 228 15.06 7.89 2.16
C LYS A 228 15.23 8.10 3.65
N ILE A 229 16.36 7.68 4.19
CA ILE A 229 16.75 7.95 5.56
C ILE A 229 17.27 9.39 5.67
N THR A 230 16.75 10.15 6.62
CA THR A 230 17.15 11.54 6.86
C THR A 230 18.64 11.64 7.16
N GLY A 231 19.34 12.44 6.36
CA GLY A 231 20.79 12.61 6.50
C GLY A 231 21.66 11.43 6.02
N ASP A 232 21.06 10.38 5.46
CA ASP A 232 21.76 9.20 4.95
C ASP A 232 21.29 8.85 3.53
N GLY A 233 21.53 7.62 3.07
CA GLY A 233 21.17 7.09 1.76
C GLY A 233 19.70 6.68 1.63
N THR A 234 19.38 6.12 0.45
CA THR A 234 18.12 5.43 0.18
C THR A 234 18.29 3.94 0.36
N ASP A 235 17.21 3.26 0.78
CA ASP A 235 17.15 1.82 0.88
C ASP A 235 15.78 1.34 0.36
N TYR A 236 15.58 0.02 0.19
CA TYR A 236 14.36 -0.50 -0.41
C TYR A 236 14.00 -1.92 0.06
N LEU A 237 12.73 -2.26 -0.10
CA LEU A 237 12.20 -3.62 -0.06
C LEU A 237 11.77 -4.01 -1.47
N SER A 238 12.24 -5.18 -1.95
CA SER A 238 11.91 -5.67 -3.29
C SER A 238 10.52 -6.28 -3.33
N ALA A 239 9.75 -5.99 -4.37
CA ALA A 239 8.52 -6.72 -4.66
C ALA A 239 8.82 -8.22 -4.90
N GLY A 240 7.90 -9.07 -4.49
CA GLY A 240 8.01 -10.53 -4.67
C GLY A 240 8.70 -11.27 -3.51
N LYS A 241 9.05 -10.57 -2.45
CA LYS A 241 9.37 -11.16 -1.14
C LYS A 241 8.40 -10.58 -0.13
N ASN A 242 7.81 -11.43 0.71
CA ASN A 242 7.13 -10.96 1.92
C ASN A 242 8.24 -10.58 2.90
N ASP A 243 8.69 -9.35 2.82
CA ASP A 243 9.74 -8.80 3.67
C ASP A 243 9.13 -7.69 4.53
N GLU A 244 9.52 -7.63 5.79
CA GLU A 244 9.10 -6.59 6.71
C GLU A 244 10.34 -5.93 7.29
N LYS A 245 10.31 -4.61 7.43
CA LYS A 245 11.40 -3.86 8.03
C LYS A 245 10.86 -2.77 8.96
N GLU A 246 11.33 -2.77 10.19
CA GLU A 246 11.14 -1.65 11.11
C GLU A 246 12.34 -0.71 10.99
N VAL A 247 12.07 0.55 10.66
CA VAL A 247 13.06 1.61 10.52
C VAL A 247 12.92 2.56 11.70
N ALA A 248 13.95 2.59 12.55
CA ALA A 248 13.98 3.43 13.74
C ALA A 248 14.42 4.88 13.42
N GLU A 249 15.16 5.04 12.33
CA GLU A 249 15.63 6.31 11.82
C GLU A 249 14.46 7.11 11.23
N ARG A 250 14.62 8.42 11.14
CA ARG A 250 13.67 9.30 10.45
C ARG A 250 13.77 9.13 8.95
N LEU A 251 12.63 9.24 8.26
CA LEU A 251 12.58 9.15 6.82
C LEU A 251 12.06 10.45 6.22
N ASP A 252 12.75 10.95 5.19
CA ASP A 252 12.34 12.14 4.43
C ASP A 252 11.14 11.82 3.52
N TRP A 253 11.14 10.62 2.90
CA TRP A 253 10.07 10.16 2.03
C TRP A 253 10.01 8.63 1.92
N ILE A 254 8.85 8.16 1.52
CA ILE A 254 8.56 6.76 1.20
C ILE A 254 7.93 6.72 -0.19
N ALA A 255 8.26 5.71 -1.01
CA ALA A 255 7.78 5.60 -2.38
C ALA A 255 7.44 4.17 -2.77
N PHE A 256 6.28 3.99 -3.40
CA PHE A 256 5.98 2.83 -4.22
C PHE A 256 6.46 3.10 -5.64
N LYS A 257 7.40 2.31 -6.09
CA LYS A 257 8.08 2.47 -7.37
C LYS A 257 7.84 1.24 -8.24
N ASN A 258 7.60 1.45 -9.52
CA ASN A 258 7.74 0.43 -10.56
C ASN A 258 8.90 0.82 -11.51
N GLN A 259 8.93 0.25 -12.72
CA GLN A 259 10.02 0.45 -13.66
C GLN A 259 10.23 1.93 -14.05
N PHE A 260 9.16 2.71 -14.28
CA PHE A 260 9.23 4.06 -14.82
C PHE A 260 8.53 5.12 -13.96
N PHE A 261 7.68 4.71 -13.05
CA PHE A 261 6.84 5.61 -12.27
C PHE A 261 6.96 5.34 -10.78
N SER A 262 6.69 6.36 -9.98
CA SER A 262 6.69 6.25 -8.54
C SER A 262 5.57 7.10 -7.95
N SER A 263 4.90 6.56 -6.93
CA SER A 263 4.08 7.35 -6.01
C SER A 263 4.92 7.64 -4.78
N VAL A 264 5.15 8.91 -4.48
CA VAL A 264 6.06 9.33 -3.40
C VAL A 264 5.27 10.10 -2.37
N PHE A 265 5.45 9.76 -1.11
CA PHE A 265 4.93 10.52 0.01
C PHE A 265 6.10 11.16 0.77
N LEU A 266 6.11 12.49 0.79
CA LEU A 266 7.10 13.30 1.50
C LEU A 266 6.46 13.89 2.75
N ALA A 267 7.22 14.02 3.82
CA ALA A 267 6.80 14.70 5.03
C ALA A 267 7.72 15.89 5.30
N ASP A 268 7.15 17.06 5.59
CA ASP A 268 7.92 18.25 5.95
C ASP A 268 8.70 18.09 7.26
N ALA A 269 8.18 17.24 8.16
CA ALA A 269 8.73 17.00 9.50
C ALA A 269 9.25 15.57 9.71
N ASP A 270 9.56 14.86 8.62
CA ASP A 270 10.00 13.47 8.57
C ASP A 270 8.95 12.44 9.09
N PHE A 271 9.11 11.18 8.65
CA PHE A 271 8.39 10.05 9.23
C PHE A 271 9.22 9.43 10.37
N GLU A 272 8.58 9.11 11.48
CA GLU A 272 9.19 8.47 12.63
C GLU A 272 8.63 7.07 12.85
N LYS A 273 9.45 6.13 13.33
CA LYS A 273 9.03 4.76 13.73
C LYS A 273 8.27 4.03 12.61
N THR A 274 8.85 3.99 11.44
CA THR A 274 8.19 3.47 10.25
C THR A 274 8.32 1.94 10.17
N LYS A 275 7.20 1.26 9.96
CA LYS A 275 7.17 -0.16 9.58
C LYS A 275 6.82 -0.26 8.10
N LEU A 276 7.67 -0.98 7.35
CA LEU A 276 7.56 -1.22 5.92
C LEU A 276 7.32 -2.70 5.64
N SER A 277 6.41 -3.04 4.73
CA SER A 277 6.10 -4.43 4.37
C SER A 277 5.64 -4.54 2.90
#